data_7864678828d5ab18bc7b5f36eb9a71b4
#
_entry.id   7864678828d5ab18bc7b5f36eb9a71b4
#
_cell.length_a   1.000
_cell.length_b   1.000
_cell.length_c   1.000
_cell.angle_alpha   90.00
_cell.angle_beta   90.00
_cell.angle_gamma   90.00
#
_symmetry.space_group_name_H-M   'P 1'
#
loop_
_entity.id
_entity.type
_entity.pdbx_description
1 polymer ?
#
loop_
_entity_poly.entity_id
_entity_poly.type
_entity_poly.pdbx_seq_one_letter_code
_entity_poly.pdbx_strand_id
1 'polypeptide(L)'
;MQITRFDESAPVSREVHFFKTSAHKLLPVLCSRLLLGVSVVLVAFSTIGAHAQDSKHTSEYTSIVVFGDSLSDTGNVAHLTEDKYGVRIPGPAADYTDGRFTDGPDTLPPAENYIGVWVEQLAEMFPSKPEIKDSLDGGTDYAYGFATTGSGTGAFTFGPSDSLSVNVENIGQQISDYLATHPKIDDKTLFVVWGGAIDVLYATSSEDVIDAGINQTLNIQRLIDAGATQFIVPNLPPLGLVPRLNGSPTTSVPATEASELYNQTLGGGLALLRDFNRGRRLQLMQFDVFTLFNRIVASPSKYALVNDTASSQGMNVDPDTYLFWDDLHPTTHGHNILAVTAQRIIVRSQCQAGSMREGEFLPGFNAVCRDERFPDAATAGR
;
A
#
# COMPACT_ATOMS: atom_id res chain seq x y z
N MET A 1 3.11 19.92 30.07
CA MET A 1 2.26 18.73 30.20
C MET A 1 3.05 17.60 29.61
N GLN A 2 3.66 16.76 30.44
CA GLN A 2 4.52 15.68 29.94
C GLN A 2 3.62 14.64 29.27
N ILE A 3 3.71 14.52 27.95
CA ILE A 3 3.17 13.38 27.22
C ILE A 3 4.20 12.26 27.46
N THR A 4 3.86 11.35 28.36
CA THR A 4 4.65 10.15 28.63
C THR A 4 4.76 9.33 27.33
N ARG A 5 6.01 8.90 27.07
CA ARG A 5 6.36 7.94 26.01
C ARG A 5 5.30 6.85 25.91
N PHE A 6 4.99 6.40 24.68
CA PHE A 6 4.23 5.18 24.48
C PHE A 6 4.81 4.10 25.40
N ASP A 7 3.97 3.54 26.25
CA ASP A 7 4.39 2.44 27.12
C ASP A 7 4.47 1.15 26.29
N GLU A 8 5.68 0.79 25.88
CA GLU A 8 5.99 -0.44 25.15
C GLU A 8 5.70 -1.73 25.94
N SER A 9 5.22 -1.62 27.19
CA SER A 9 5.09 -2.75 28.11
C SER A 9 3.70 -3.38 28.20
N ALA A 10 2.73 -2.97 27.39
CA ALA A 10 1.45 -3.67 27.35
C ALA A 10 1.59 -4.98 26.56
N PRO A 11 1.58 -6.16 27.20
CA PRO A 11 1.61 -7.40 26.48
C PRO A 11 0.30 -7.54 25.70
N VAL A 12 0.38 -7.54 24.37
CA VAL A 12 -0.68 -8.05 23.51
C VAL A 12 -0.77 -9.55 23.77
N SER A 13 -1.36 -9.93 24.90
CA SER A 13 -1.64 -11.32 25.26
C SER A 13 -2.95 -11.77 24.62
N ARG A 14 -3.02 -11.75 23.28
CA ARG A 14 -3.91 -12.62 22.53
C ARG A 14 -3.03 -13.55 21.76
N GLU A 15 -2.97 -14.80 22.22
CA GLU A 15 -2.33 -15.88 21.51
C GLU A 15 -2.91 -15.95 20.09
N VAL A 16 -2.09 -15.62 19.12
CA VAL A 16 -2.44 -15.76 17.69
C VAL A 16 -2.27 -17.25 17.36
N HIS A 17 -3.38 -17.96 17.29
CA HIS A 17 -3.38 -19.37 16.89
C HIS A 17 -3.45 -19.48 15.36
N PHE A 18 -2.34 -19.80 14.73
CA PHE A 18 -2.29 -20.09 13.30
C PHE A 18 -2.48 -21.58 13.04
N PHE A 19 -3.33 -21.93 12.07
CA PHE A 19 -3.62 -23.30 11.68
C PHE A 19 -2.93 -23.67 10.36
N LYS A 20 -2.37 -24.87 10.29
CA LYS A 20 -1.84 -25.43 9.04
C LYS A 20 -2.98 -25.93 8.16
N THR A 21 -3.18 -25.33 7.00
CA THR A 21 -4.06 -25.88 5.96
C THR A 21 -3.35 -25.98 4.61
N SER A 22 -3.63 -27.07 3.91
CA SER A 22 -3.00 -27.42 2.64
C SER A 22 -3.55 -26.60 1.48
N ALA A 23 -2.68 -26.10 0.62
CA ALA A 23 -2.95 -25.20 -0.51
C ALA A 23 -3.97 -25.70 -1.56
N HIS A 24 -4.44 -26.96 -1.47
CA HIS A 24 -5.31 -27.56 -2.49
C HIS A 24 -6.81 -27.17 -2.41
N LYS A 25 -7.22 -26.33 -1.45
CA LYS A 25 -8.64 -25.96 -1.27
C LYS A 25 -9.01 -24.56 -1.78
N LEU A 26 -8.05 -23.79 -2.31
CA LEU A 26 -8.23 -22.38 -2.63
C LEU A 26 -9.08 -22.11 -3.91
N LEU A 27 -8.96 -22.96 -4.93
CA LEU A 27 -9.60 -22.69 -6.23
C LEU A 27 -11.13 -22.65 -6.20
N PRO A 28 -11.84 -23.57 -5.53
CA PRO A 28 -13.30 -23.57 -5.54
C PRO A 28 -13.96 -22.44 -4.74
N VAL A 29 -13.28 -21.93 -3.70
CA VAL A 29 -13.83 -20.86 -2.83
C VAL A 29 -13.80 -19.50 -3.54
N LEU A 30 -12.69 -19.19 -4.23
CA LEU A 30 -12.58 -17.96 -5.03
C LEU A 30 -13.63 -17.91 -6.15
N CYS A 31 -13.84 -19.02 -6.89
CA CYS A 31 -14.83 -19.04 -7.96
C CYS A 31 -16.27 -18.88 -7.47
N SER A 32 -16.63 -19.44 -6.29
CA SER A 32 -18.00 -19.38 -5.82
C SER A 32 -18.41 -18.00 -5.29
N ARG A 33 -17.52 -17.27 -4.64
CA ARG A 33 -17.81 -15.94 -4.09
C ARG A 33 -17.71 -14.83 -5.14
N LEU A 34 -16.81 -14.95 -6.13
CA LEU A 34 -16.77 -14.03 -7.28
C LEU A 34 -18.01 -14.19 -8.22
N LEU A 35 -18.53 -15.41 -8.38
CA LEU A 35 -19.70 -15.66 -9.21
C LEU A 35 -21.01 -15.11 -8.63
N LEU A 36 -21.12 -14.98 -7.30
CA LEU A 36 -22.30 -14.40 -6.65
C LEU A 36 -22.38 -12.87 -6.79
N GLY A 37 -21.25 -12.19 -7.00
CA GLY A 37 -21.20 -10.73 -7.25
C GLY A 37 -21.53 -10.31 -8.69
N VAL A 38 -21.56 -11.23 -9.65
CA VAL A 38 -21.73 -10.95 -11.09
C VAL A 38 -23.19 -11.15 -11.59
N SER A 39 -24.12 -11.57 -10.72
CA SER A 39 -25.45 -12.03 -11.15
C SER A 39 -26.52 -10.96 -11.40
N VAL A 40 -26.20 -9.68 -11.52
CA VAL A 40 -27.19 -8.66 -11.93
C VAL A 40 -26.52 -7.64 -12.84
N VAL A 41 -26.47 -7.84 -14.14
CA VAL A 41 -26.72 -6.90 -15.25
C VAL A 41 -26.45 -7.59 -16.59
N LEU A 42 -27.49 -8.16 -17.16
CA LEU A 42 -27.56 -8.46 -18.57
C LEU A 42 -28.62 -7.52 -19.18
N VAL A 43 -28.18 -6.38 -19.72
CA VAL A 43 -29.04 -5.53 -20.56
C VAL A 43 -28.28 -5.06 -21.79
N ALA A 44 -28.77 -5.49 -22.91
CA ALA A 44 -28.74 -4.96 -24.28
C ALA A 44 -27.49 -4.15 -24.75
N PHE A 45 -26.71 -4.76 -25.62
CA PHE A 45 -25.78 -4.07 -26.51
C PHE A 45 -26.44 -3.62 -27.81
N SER A 46 -26.56 -2.31 -27.99
CA SER A 46 -26.75 -1.68 -29.31
C SER A 46 -25.34 -1.37 -29.87
N THR A 47 -25.08 -1.89 -31.06
CA THR A 47 -23.84 -1.65 -31.80
C THR A 47 -23.76 -0.21 -32.29
N ILE A 48 -22.93 0.62 -31.70
CA ILE A 48 -22.49 1.87 -32.30
C ILE A 48 -21.03 1.69 -32.67
N GLY A 49 -20.73 1.74 -33.97
CA GLY A 49 -19.37 1.71 -34.48
C GLY A 49 -18.59 2.91 -34.00
N ALA A 50 -17.66 2.72 -33.08
CA ALA A 50 -16.71 3.74 -32.67
C ALA A 50 -15.52 3.71 -33.63
N HIS A 51 -15.34 4.79 -34.36
CA HIS A 51 -14.05 5.10 -34.98
C HIS A 51 -12.99 5.20 -33.89
N ALA A 52 -12.02 4.31 -33.92
CA ALA A 52 -10.82 4.42 -33.09
C ALA A 52 -10.06 5.69 -33.50
N GLN A 53 -10.27 6.75 -32.77
CA GLN A 53 -9.41 7.92 -32.81
C GLN A 53 -8.14 7.51 -32.09
N ASP A 54 -7.06 7.36 -32.83
CA ASP A 54 -5.71 7.05 -32.34
C ASP A 54 -5.20 8.30 -31.58
N SER A 55 -5.73 8.50 -30.36
CA SER A 55 -5.19 9.51 -29.46
C SER A 55 -3.84 9.01 -28.98
N LYS A 56 -2.79 9.71 -29.38
CA LYS A 56 -1.45 9.59 -28.83
C LYS A 56 -1.52 9.87 -27.33
N HIS A 57 -1.76 8.83 -26.53
CA HIS A 57 -1.65 8.92 -25.10
C HIS A 57 -0.16 9.01 -24.72
N THR A 58 0.31 10.20 -24.43
CA THR A 58 1.44 10.37 -23.54
C THR A 58 0.96 9.89 -22.18
N SER A 59 1.58 8.85 -21.66
CA SER A 59 1.15 8.09 -20.48
C SER A 59 1.60 8.76 -19.18
N GLU A 60 1.35 10.05 -19.06
CA GLU A 60 1.62 10.79 -17.83
C GLU A 60 0.38 10.74 -16.95
N TYR A 61 0.53 10.19 -15.74
CA TYR A 61 -0.51 10.27 -14.73
C TYR A 61 -0.58 11.70 -14.20
N THR A 62 -1.76 12.29 -14.23
CA THR A 62 -2.03 13.64 -13.69
C THR A 62 -2.67 13.60 -12.32
N SER A 63 -3.11 12.42 -11.88
CA SER A 63 -3.67 12.18 -10.56
C SER A 63 -3.29 10.80 -10.05
N ILE A 64 -3.07 10.71 -8.75
CA ILE A 64 -2.93 9.44 -8.02
C ILE A 64 -4.01 9.44 -6.94
N VAL A 65 -4.82 8.38 -6.90
CA VAL A 65 -5.83 8.16 -5.85
C VAL A 65 -5.41 6.96 -5.04
N VAL A 66 -5.38 7.11 -3.73
CA VAL A 66 -4.81 6.12 -2.81
C VAL A 66 -5.90 5.58 -1.89
N PHE A 67 -5.96 4.25 -1.76
CA PHE A 67 -6.76 3.53 -0.79
C PHE A 67 -5.86 2.56 -0.04
N GLY A 68 -5.93 2.58 1.29
CA GLY A 68 -5.02 1.74 2.06
C GLY A 68 -5.10 1.92 3.56
N ASP A 69 -4.02 1.53 4.20
CA ASP A 69 -3.81 1.59 5.64
C ASP A 69 -2.70 2.59 6.03
N SER A 70 -2.10 2.40 7.21
CA SER A 70 -1.05 3.28 7.76
C SER A 70 0.18 3.45 6.87
N LEU A 71 0.47 2.49 5.99
CA LEU A 71 1.60 2.58 5.08
C LEU A 71 1.41 3.67 4.01
N SER A 72 0.20 4.15 3.81
CA SER A 72 -0.13 5.14 2.78
C SER A 72 -0.86 6.37 3.32
N ASP A 73 -1.33 6.37 4.59
CA ASP A 73 -2.06 7.48 5.23
C ASP A 73 -1.20 8.74 5.28
N THR A 74 -1.71 9.83 4.69
CA THR A 74 -1.04 11.13 4.63
C THR A 74 -1.64 12.16 5.58
N GLY A 75 -2.50 11.73 6.53
CA GLY A 75 -3.03 12.61 7.56
C GLY A 75 -4.47 12.35 7.99
N ASN A 76 -5.19 11.40 7.38
CA ASN A 76 -6.59 11.16 7.71
C ASN A 76 -6.80 10.79 9.18
N VAL A 77 -5.99 9.85 9.71
CA VAL A 77 -6.08 9.50 11.16
C VAL A 77 -5.71 10.69 12.04
N ALA A 78 -4.69 11.47 11.64
CA ALA A 78 -4.29 12.65 12.41
C ALA A 78 -5.38 13.72 12.47
N HIS A 79 -6.15 13.94 11.38
CA HIS A 79 -7.33 14.79 11.38
C HIS A 79 -8.40 14.27 12.36
N LEU A 80 -8.74 12.99 12.31
CA LEU A 80 -9.73 12.41 13.22
C LEU A 80 -9.34 12.54 14.69
N THR A 81 -8.06 12.38 15.01
CA THR A 81 -7.56 12.49 16.38
C THR A 81 -7.48 13.95 16.83
N GLU A 82 -7.13 14.88 15.94
CA GLU A 82 -7.14 16.31 16.21
C GLU A 82 -8.56 16.82 16.46
N ASP A 83 -9.51 16.47 15.60
CA ASP A 83 -10.92 16.86 15.73
C ASP A 83 -11.55 16.37 17.05
N LYS A 84 -11.22 15.15 17.44
CA LYS A 84 -11.83 14.52 18.62
C LYS A 84 -11.12 14.86 19.92
N TYR A 85 -9.79 14.99 19.89
CA TYR A 85 -8.96 15.07 21.11
C TYR A 85 -8.02 16.28 21.14
N GLY A 86 -7.95 17.07 20.05
CA GLY A 86 -7.07 18.23 19.96
C GLY A 86 -5.58 17.87 19.81
N VAL A 87 -5.28 16.64 19.40
CA VAL A 87 -3.91 16.14 19.17
C VAL A 87 -3.85 15.35 17.88
N ARG A 88 -2.78 15.53 17.10
CA ARG A 88 -2.53 14.78 15.88
C ARG A 88 -1.74 13.50 16.19
N ILE A 89 -2.26 12.35 15.75
CA ILE A 89 -1.63 11.03 15.91
C ILE A 89 -1.74 10.27 14.57
N PRO A 90 -0.60 9.79 14.01
CA PRO A 90 0.76 10.03 14.50
C PRO A 90 1.17 11.49 14.36
N GLY A 91 2.16 11.93 15.11
CA GLY A 91 2.58 13.32 15.04
C GLY A 91 3.96 13.59 15.66
N PRO A 92 4.48 14.84 15.50
CA PRO A 92 5.83 15.21 15.90
C PRO A 92 6.14 15.04 17.39
N ALA A 93 5.11 15.03 18.24
CA ALA A 93 5.29 14.81 19.69
C ALA A 93 5.82 13.41 20.05
N ALA A 94 5.74 12.45 19.10
CA ALA A 94 6.26 11.10 19.19
C ALA A 94 7.27 10.80 18.05
N ASP A 95 7.92 11.86 17.55
CA ASP A 95 8.96 11.81 16.51
C ASP A 95 8.50 11.23 15.16
N TYR A 96 7.18 11.27 14.87
CA TYR A 96 6.66 10.96 13.55
C TYR A 96 6.61 12.18 12.64
N THR A 97 6.68 11.99 11.33
CA THR A 97 6.19 12.99 10.37
C THR A 97 4.72 13.28 10.66
N ASP A 98 4.32 14.55 10.64
CA ASP A 98 2.95 14.95 11.00
C ASP A 98 1.90 14.22 10.16
N GLY A 99 1.08 13.41 10.82
CA GLY A 99 0.03 12.60 10.22
C GLY A 99 0.48 11.37 9.44
N ARG A 100 1.78 11.01 9.45
CA ARG A 100 2.32 9.86 8.73
C ARG A 100 2.93 8.85 9.69
N PHE A 101 2.74 7.57 9.41
CA PHE A 101 3.31 6.49 10.22
C PHE A 101 4.76 6.20 9.78
N THR A 102 5.62 7.21 9.89
CA THR A 102 7.06 7.12 9.58
C THR A 102 7.82 8.20 10.37
N ASP A 103 9.15 8.13 10.41
CA ASP A 103 10.00 9.07 11.13
C ASP A 103 9.80 10.52 10.68
N GLY A 104 9.97 11.44 11.62
CA GLY A 104 9.82 12.87 11.38
C GLY A 104 11.15 13.56 11.05
N PRO A 105 11.08 14.74 10.41
CA PRO A 105 12.22 15.50 9.93
C PRO A 105 13.11 16.06 11.04
N ASP A 106 12.65 16.09 12.27
CA ASP A 106 13.35 16.73 13.39
C ASP A 106 14.27 15.76 14.17
N THR A 107 14.32 14.48 13.78
CA THR A 107 15.06 13.47 14.54
C THR A 107 16.56 13.57 14.37
N LEU A 108 17.10 14.03 13.23
CA LEU A 108 18.52 14.32 13.01
C LEU A 108 18.76 15.30 11.86
N PRO A 109 19.71 16.26 11.93
CA PRO A 109 20.27 16.90 10.75
C PRO A 109 21.39 16.03 10.16
N PRO A 110 21.65 16.01 8.85
CA PRO A 110 21.22 16.99 7.87
C PRO A 110 20.32 16.42 6.79
N ALA A 111 19.46 17.30 6.27
CA ALA A 111 18.89 17.18 4.95
C ALA A 111 18.39 15.76 4.63
N GLU A 112 17.31 15.43 5.22
CA GLU A 112 16.52 14.30 4.78
C GLU A 112 16.24 14.46 3.31
N ASN A 113 16.70 13.45 2.57
CA ASN A 113 16.42 13.37 1.15
C ASN A 113 15.03 12.77 0.90
N TYR A 114 14.34 12.33 1.97
CA TYR A 114 13.09 11.60 1.92
C TYR A 114 12.08 12.23 2.87
N ILE A 115 10.88 12.48 2.39
CA ILE A 115 9.81 13.11 3.19
C ILE A 115 8.51 12.33 2.98
N GLY A 116 7.82 12.02 4.08
CA GLY A 116 6.52 11.39 4.07
C GLY A 116 6.52 9.90 3.66
N VAL A 117 5.35 9.40 3.37
CA VAL A 117 5.16 7.99 2.99
C VAL A 117 5.41 7.77 1.49
N TRP A 118 5.52 6.53 1.08
CA TRP A 118 5.94 6.12 -0.27
C TRP A 118 5.09 6.71 -1.41
N VAL A 119 3.79 6.93 -1.21
CA VAL A 119 2.91 7.50 -2.25
C VAL A 119 3.21 8.97 -2.51
N GLU A 120 3.57 9.74 -1.48
CA GLU A 120 4.01 11.13 -1.63
C GLU A 120 5.34 11.18 -2.39
N GLN A 121 6.29 10.35 -1.98
CA GLN A 121 7.60 10.24 -2.65
C GLN A 121 7.46 9.75 -4.09
N LEU A 122 6.54 8.80 -4.36
CA LEU A 122 6.23 8.34 -5.72
C LEU A 122 5.67 9.47 -6.58
N ALA A 123 4.76 10.28 -6.04
CA ALA A 123 4.14 11.40 -6.75
C ALA A 123 5.19 12.44 -7.20
N GLU A 124 6.17 12.75 -6.36
CA GLU A 124 7.27 13.65 -6.70
C GLU A 124 8.16 13.15 -7.85
N MET A 125 8.15 11.84 -8.13
CA MET A 125 8.91 11.22 -9.23
C MET A 125 8.21 11.35 -10.59
N PHE A 126 6.94 11.78 -10.65
CA PHE A 126 6.24 12.03 -11.90
C PHE A 126 6.50 13.47 -12.39
N PRO A 127 6.63 13.71 -13.71
CA PRO A 127 6.77 15.06 -14.25
C PRO A 127 5.62 16.01 -13.88
N SER A 128 4.39 15.48 -13.79
CA SER A 128 3.18 16.19 -13.38
C SER A 128 3.16 16.54 -11.89
N LYS A 129 3.96 15.80 -11.07
CA LYS A 129 3.97 15.92 -9.61
C LYS A 129 2.56 16.03 -9.03
N PRO A 130 1.70 15.01 -9.21
CA PRO A 130 0.35 15.04 -8.67
C PRO A 130 0.41 15.22 -7.15
N GLU A 131 -0.33 16.18 -6.63
CA GLU A 131 -0.39 16.41 -5.19
C GLU A 131 -1.06 15.23 -4.50
N ILE A 132 -0.42 14.71 -3.44
CA ILE A 132 -0.99 13.69 -2.55
C ILE A 132 -1.25 14.35 -1.21
N LYS A 133 -2.51 14.32 -0.80
CA LYS A 133 -2.99 14.90 0.43
C LYS A 133 -4.15 14.05 0.94
N ASP A 134 -4.34 14.04 2.24
CA ASP A 134 -5.44 13.31 2.87
C ASP A 134 -6.82 13.79 2.40
N SER A 135 -7.77 12.87 2.31
CA SER A 135 -9.11 13.11 1.78
C SER A 135 -9.95 14.02 2.70
N LEU A 136 -9.70 14.02 4.00
CA LEU A 136 -10.39 14.88 4.96
C LEU A 136 -10.00 16.35 4.77
N ASP A 137 -8.84 16.63 4.19
CA ASP A 137 -8.43 17.98 3.78
C ASP A 137 -8.60 18.21 2.26
N GLY A 138 -9.47 17.42 1.61
CA GLY A 138 -9.87 17.57 0.21
C GLY A 138 -8.88 17.02 -0.80
N GLY A 139 -7.95 16.15 -0.38
CA GLY A 139 -6.97 15.49 -1.24
C GLY A 139 -7.46 14.18 -1.85
N THR A 140 -6.52 13.43 -2.42
CA THR A 140 -6.77 12.19 -3.15
C THR A 140 -6.31 10.94 -2.41
N ASP A 141 -5.79 11.09 -1.21
CA ASP A 141 -5.44 9.96 -0.35
C ASP A 141 -6.56 9.66 0.63
N TYR A 142 -7.21 8.52 0.42
CA TYR A 142 -8.30 8.00 1.24
C TYR A 142 -7.80 6.95 2.26
N ALA A 143 -6.51 6.70 2.35
CA ALA A 143 -5.95 5.72 3.28
C ALA A 143 -6.08 6.18 4.72
N TYR A 144 -6.40 5.24 5.62
CA TYR A 144 -6.43 5.46 7.06
C TYR A 144 -5.57 4.43 7.78
N GLY A 145 -4.75 4.90 8.71
CA GLY A 145 -4.08 4.00 9.64
C GLY A 145 -5.08 3.02 10.27
N PHE A 146 -4.68 1.75 10.41
CA PHE A 146 -5.50 0.67 10.96
C PHE A 146 -6.66 0.18 10.09
N ALA A 147 -6.81 0.64 8.86
CA ALA A 147 -7.85 0.19 7.95
C ALA A 147 -7.67 -1.30 7.56
N THR A 148 -8.77 -2.05 7.55
CA THR A 148 -8.85 -3.41 6.99
C THR A 148 -9.30 -3.37 5.54
N THR A 149 -9.28 -4.53 4.86
CA THR A 149 -9.82 -4.66 3.50
C THR A 149 -11.36 -4.67 3.44
N GLY A 150 -12.02 -4.72 4.59
CA GLY A 150 -13.48 -4.78 4.71
C GLY A 150 -14.19 -3.50 4.28
N SER A 151 -15.49 -3.44 4.55
CA SER A 151 -16.33 -2.24 4.39
C SER A 151 -16.65 -1.61 5.76
N GLY A 152 -17.25 -0.41 5.75
CA GLY A 152 -17.59 0.32 6.97
C GLY A 152 -16.36 0.84 7.71
N THR A 153 -16.44 0.96 9.04
CA THR A 153 -15.38 1.54 9.86
C THR A 153 -14.85 0.56 10.89
N GLY A 154 -13.57 0.72 11.25
CA GLY A 154 -12.91 0.06 12.39
C GLY A 154 -12.53 1.05 13.46
N ALA A 155 -12.21 0.57 14.67
CA ALA A 155 -11.72 1.43 15.75
C ALA A 155 -10.18 1.44 15.73
N PHE A 156 -9.58 2.60 15.55
CA PHE A 156 -8.17 2.85 15.85
C PHE A 156 -8.07 3.28 17.31
N THR A 157 -7.37 2.49 18.12
CA THR A 157 -7.15 2.76 19.55
C THR A 157 -5.72 3.22 19.79
N PHE A 158 -5.55 4.12 20.77
CA PHE A 158 -4.25 4.70 21.10
C PHE A 158 -4.22 5.26 22.53
N GLY A 159 -3.05 5.75 22.94
CA GLY A 159 -2.85 6.27 24.29
C GLY A 159 -2.63 5.16 25.32
N PRO A 160 -2.41 5.50 26.61
CA PRO A 160 -2.16 4.53 27.66
C PRO A 160 -3.31 3.52 27.76
N SER A 161 -2.99 2.22 27.63
CA SER A 161 -3.97 1.11 27.67
C SER A 161 -5.12 1.25 26.66
N ASP A 162 -4.82 1.80 25.45
CA ASP A 162 -5.81 1.99 24.38
C ASP A 162 -7.08 2.75 24.82
N SER A 163 -6.90 3.73 25.71
CA SER A 163 -8.00 4.46 26.33
C SER A 163 -8.71 5.45 25.42
N LEU A 164 -8.09 5.80 24.29
CA LEU A 164 -8.60 6.71 23.29
C LEU A 164 -8.86 5.96 21.98
N SER A 165 -9.86 6.37 21.20
CA SER A 165 -10.16 5.77 19.93
C SER A 165 -10.81 6.73 18.95
N VAL A 166 -10.55 6.54 17.66
CA VAL A 166 -11.31 7.13 16.56
C VAL A 166 -11.80 6.02 15.64
N ASN A 167 -12.89 6.26 14.90
CA ASN A 167 -13.33 5.35 13.86
C ASN A 167 -12.61 5.69 12.57
N VAL A 168 -11.97 4.71 11.97
CA VAL A 168 -11.26 4.82 10.68
C VAL A 168 -12.03 4.05 9.61
N GLU A 169 -12.01 4.54 8.40
CA GLU A 169 -12.67 3.89 7.28
C GLU A 169 -11.84 2.71 6.76
N ASN A 170 -12.49 1.56 6.66
CA ASN A 170 -11.91 0.41 5.97
C ASN A 170 -11.88 0.65 4.45
N ILE A 171 -11.00 -0.05 3.72
CA ILE A 171 -10.74 0.19 2.30
C ILE A 171 -12.01 0.14 1.45
N GLY A 172 -12.92 -0.77 1.75
CA GLY A 172 -14.20 -0.82 1.06
C GLY A 172 -15.08 0.41 1.28
N GLN A 173 -14.97 1.09 2.44
CA GLN A 173 -15.65 2.37 2.71
C GLN A 173 -14.94 3.51 2.00
N GLN A 174 -13.62 3.62 2.10
CA GLN A 174 -12.81 4.61 1.38
C GLN A 174 -13.17 4.66 -0.11
N ILE A 175 -13.29 3.48 -0.76
CA ILE A 175 -13.70 3.37 -2.16
C ILE A 175 -15.15 3.82 -2.36
N SER A 176 -16.06 3.51 -1.41
CA SER A 176 -17.45 3.97 -1.50
C SER A 176 -17.54 5.48 -1.51
N ASP A 177 -16.80 6.15 -0.64
CA ASP A 177 -16.82 7.61 -0.47
C ASP A 177 -16.16 8.31 -1.68
N TYR A 178 -15.06 7.76 -2.19
CA TYR A 178 -14.49 8.21 -3.45
C TYR A 178 -15.51 8.13 -4.61
N LEU A 179 -16.14 6.97 -4.82
CA LEU A 179 -17.07 6.75 -5.91
C LEU A 179 -18.35 7.59 -5.78
N ALA A 180 -18.78 7.92 -4.58
CA ALA A 180 -19.94 8.78 -4.33
C ALA A 180 -19.71 10.21 -4.85
N THR A 181 -18.47 10.67 -4.82
CA THR A 181 -18.08 12.03 -5.23
C THR A 181 -17.46 12.11 -6.63
N HIS A 182 -17.03 10.96 -7.17
CA HIS A 182 -16.35 10.86 -8.48
C HIS A 182 -17.11 9.96 -9.46
N PRO A 183 -18.26 10.40 -10.00
CA PRO A 183 -19.10 9.59 -10.90
C PRO A 183 -18.44 9.31 -12.26
N LYS A 184 -17.36 10.02 -12.56
CA LYS A 184 -16.52 9.81 -13.75
C LYS A 184 -15.07 9.74 -13.34
N ILE A 185 -14.39 8.70 -13.79
CA ILE A 185 -12.97 8.48 -13.55
C ILE A 185 -12.18 8.95 -14.77
N ASP A 186 -11.14 9.75 -14.53
CA ASP A 186 -10.19 10.17 -15.56
C ASP A 186 -9.25 9.01 -15.91
N ASP A 187 -9.01 8.77 -17.18
CA ASP A 187 -8.12 7.71 -17.68
C ASP A 187 -6.64 7.93 -17.37
N LYS A 188 -6.27 9.14 -16.92
CA LYS A 188 -4.93 9.49 -16.41
C LYS A 188 -4.79 9.36 -14.89
N THR A 189 -5.76 8.79 -14.22
CA THR A 189 -5.70 8.52 -12.79
C THR A 189 -5.05 7.16 -12.53
N LEU A 190 -3.96 7.16 -11.75
CA LEU A 190 -3.38 5.96 -11.19
C LEU A 190 -4.05 5.64 -9.86
N PHE A 191 -4.61 4.44 -9.73
CA PHE A 191 -5.18 3.97 -8.48
C PHE A 191 -4.16 3.11 -7.73
N VAL A 192 -3.90 3.48 -6.49
CA VAL A 192 -3.13 2.70 -5.52
C VAL A 192 -4.11 2.01 -4.59
N VAL A 193 -4.03 0.68 -4.47
CA VAL A 193 -4.89 -0.07 -3.54
C VAL A 193 -4.01 -1.04 -2.75
N TRP A 194 -3.66 -0.65 -1.51
CA TRP A 194 -2.76 -1.42 -0.66
C TRP A 194 -3.30 -1.57 0.75
N GLY A 195 -3.58 -2.79 1.16
CA GLY A 195 -4.02 -3.14 2.50
C GLY A 195 -3.98 -4.65 2.73
N GLY A 196 -4.52 -5.07 3.88
CA GLY A 196 -4.54 -6.47 4.30
C GLY A 196 -3.58 -6.78 5.44
N ALA A 197 -2.64 -5.87 5.76
CA ALA A 197 -1.72 -6.07 6.88
C ALA A 197 -2.48 -6.14 8.21
N ILE A 198 -3.44 -5.25 8.42
CA ILE A 198 -4.27 -5.23 9.64
C ILE A 198 -5.15 -6.49 9.71
N ASP A 199 -5.74 -6.90 8.58
CA ASP A 199 -6.52 -8.16 8.55
C ASP A 199 -5.66 -9.35 8.97
N VAL A 200 -4.44 -9.48 8.45
CA VAL A 200 -3.52 -10.58 8.76
C VAL A 200 -3.04 -10.52 10.21
N LEU A 201 -2.71 -9.33 10.73
CA LEU A 201 -2.25 -9.16 12.12
C LEU A 201 -3.30 -9.56 13.14
N TYR A 202 -4.59 -9.42 12.83
CA TYR A 202 -5.70 -9.73 13.71
C TYR A 202 -6.51 -10.97 13.28
N ALA A 203 -6.06 -11.69 12.25
CA ALA A 203 -6.67 -12.93 11.83
C ALA A 203 -6.66 -13.99 12.95
N THR A 204 -7.77 -14.67 13.11
CA THR A 204 -7.92 -15.79 14.06
C THR A 204 -7.92 -17.14 13.34
N SER A 205 -8.04 -17.12 12.03
CA SER A 205 -8.05 -18.30 11.17
C SER A 205 -7.45 -17.99 9.79
N SER A 206 -7.10 -19.04 9.05
CA SER A 206 -6.70 -18.89 7.65
C SER A 206 -7.85 -18.44 6.75
N GLU A 207 -9.10 -18.63 7.15
CA GLU A 207 -10.27 -18.16 6.43
C GLU A 207 -10.36 -16.63 6.49
N ASP A 208 -10.07 -16.01 7.64
CA ASP A 208 -10.00 -14.55 7.78
C ASP A 208 -8.98 -13.95 6.82
N VAL A 209 -7.82 -14.59 6.67
CA VAL A 209 -6.75 -14.16 5.75
C VAL A 209 -7.18 -14.28 4.29
N ILE A 210 -7.86 -15.38 3.94
CA ILE A 210 -8.41 -15.60 2.59
C ILE A 210 -9.49 -14.55 2.28
N ASP A 211 -10.41 -14.31 3.22
CA ASP A 211 -11.48 -13.34 3.05
C ASP A 211 -10.92 -11.93 2.85
N ALA A 212 -9.83 -11.56 3.53
CA ALA A 212 -9.14 -10.30 3.32
C ALA A 212 -8.61 -10.16 1.87
N GLY A 213 -7.97 -11.19 1.32
CA GLY A 213 -7.49 -11.18 -0.08
C GLY A 213 -8.65 -11.12 -1.09
N ILE A 214 -9.77 -11.77 -0.78
CA ILE A 214 -11.00 -11.70 -1.60
C ILE A 214 -11.60 -10.29 -1.54
N ASN A 215 -11.72 -9.70 -0.33
CA ASN A 215 -12.24 -8.34 -0.15
C ASN A 215 -11.42 -7.32 -0.95
N GLN A 216 -10.10 -7.42 -0.89
CA GLN A 216 -9.22 -6.54 -1.67
C GLN A 216 -9.46 -6.68 -3.18
N THR A 217 -9.63 -7.92 -3.67
CA THR A 217 -9.97 -8.19 -5.08
C THR A 217 -11.31 -7.55 -5.46
N LEU A 218 -12.32 -7.68 -4.62
CA LEU A 218 -13.65 -7.10 -4.85
C LEU A 218 -13.63 -5.58 -4.82
N ASN A 219 -12.83 -4.97 -3.95
CA ASN A 219 -12.62 -3.53 -3.89
C ASN A 219 -12.03 -3.00 -5.21
N ILE A 220 -11.03 -3.68 -5.77
CA ILE A 220 -10.45 -3.34 -7.07
C ILE A 220 -11.48 -3.52 -8.19
N GLN A 221 -12.30 -4.60 -8.16
CA GLN A 221 -13.36 -4.81 -9.15
C GLN A 221 -14.37 -3.65 -9.16
N ARG A 222 -14.75 -3.13 -8.00
CA ARG A 222 -15.67 -1.96 -7.89
C ARG A 222 -15.13 -0.73 -8.61
N LEU A 223 -13.83 -0.44 -8.47
CA LEU A 223 -13.17 0.64 -9.18
C LEU A 223 -13.13 0.39 -10.70
N ILE A 224 -12.85 -0.85 -11.12
CA ILE A 224 -12.88 -1.25 -12.54
C ILE A 224 -14.29 -1.07 -13.12
N ASP A 225 -15.32 -1.44 -12.40
CA ASP A 225 -16.71 -1.30 -12.82
C ASP A 225 -17.13 0.18 -12.95
N ALA A 226 -16.57 1.05 -12.13
CA ALA A 226 -16.74 2.49 -12.21
C ALA A 226 -15.91 3.15 -13.34
N GLY A 227 -15.04 2.39 -14.03
CA GLY A 227 -14.29 2.86 -15.19
C GLY A 227 -12.79 3.05 -14.97
N ALA A 228 -12.25 2.73 -13.79
CA ALA A 228 -10.82 2.77 -13.53
C ALA A 228 -10.07 1.73 -14.38
N THR A 229 -8.92 2.12 -14.92
CA THR A 229 -8.14 1.28 -15.83
C THR A 229 -6.67 1.14 -15.47
N GLN A 230 -6.17 1.99 -14.58
CA GLN A 230 -4.75 2.08 -14.23
C GLN A 230 -4.56 1.82 -12.74
N PHE A 231 -3.90 0.71 -12.38
CA PHE A 231 -3.72 0.30 -10.99
C PHE A 231 -2.28 -0.11 -10.68
N ILE A 232 -1.82 0.24 -9.49
CA ILE A 232 -0.71 -0.42 -8.83
C ILE A 232 -1.23 -1.04 -7.52
N VAL A 233 -1.00 -2.33 -7.36
CA VAL A 233 -1.50 -3.12 -6.23
C VAL A 233 -0.33 -3.81 -5.55
N PRO A 234 0.20 -3.25 -4.46
CA PRO A 234 1.20 -3.93 -3.66
C PRO A 234 0.60 -5.15 -2.94
N ASN A 235 1.40 -6.21 -2.83
CA ASN A 235 1.12 -7.31 -1.93
C ASN A 235 1.71 -7.04 -0.54
N LEU A 236 1.46 -7.90 0.44
CA LEU A 236 2.04 -7.75 1.77
C LEU A 236 3.51 -8.16 1.81
N PRO A 237 4.37 -7.45 2.57
CA PRO A 237 5.68 -7.94 2.95
C PRO A 237 5.55 -9.20 3.81
N PRO A 238 6.64 -9.97 4.03
CA PRO A 238 6.65 -11.00 5.04
C PRO A 238 6.49 -10.36 6.43
N LEU A 239 5.28 -10.35 7.00
CA LEU A 239 5.03 -9.70 8.29
C LEU A 239 5.86 -10.27 9.44
N GLY A 240 6.35 -11.50 9.31
CA GLY A 240 7.31 -12.05 10.26
C GLY A 240 8.67 -11.36 10.30
N LEU A 241 8.96 -10.42 9.38
CA LEU A 241 10.18 -9.62 9.39
C LEU A 241 10.04 -8.32 10.18
N VAL A 242 8.82 -7.84 10.45
CA VAL A 242 8.64 -6.57 11.18
C VAL A 242 9.08 -6.73 12.64
N PRO A 243 9.62 -5.67 13.28
CA PRO A 243 10.16 -5.75 14.64
C PRO A 243 9.19 -6.33 15.67
N ARG A 244 7.90 -6.02 15.56
CA ARG A 244 6.83 -6.57 16.43
C ARG A 244 6.77 -8.10 16.45
N LEU A 245 7.12 -8.76 15.34
CA LEU A 245 6.90 -10.20 15.14
C LEU A 245 8.18 -11.01 14.96
N ASN A 246 9.32 -10.36 14.70
CA ASN A 246 10.56 -11.07 14.37
C ASN A 246 11.35 -11.61 15.59
N GLY A 247 10.92 -11.26 16.80
CA GLY A 247 11.61 -11.64 18.03
C GLY A 247 11.63 -13.15 18.33
N SER A 248 10.75 -13.95 17.69
CA SER A 248 10.67 -15.40 17.91
C SER A 248 10.15 -16.12 16.66
N PRO A 249 10.69 -17.31 16.33
CA PRO A 249 10.12 -18.15 15.27
C PRO A 249 8.65 -18.54 15.50
N THR A 250 8.16 -18.53 16.73
CA THR A 250 6.76 -18.84 17.06
C THR A 250 5.80 -17.72 16.64
N THR A 251 6.30 -16.51 16.40
CA THR A 251 5.54 -15.37 15.88
C THR A 251 5.88 -15.08 14.43
N SER A 252 7.16 -15.07 14.06
CA SER A 252 7.59 -14.65 12.72
C SER A 252 7.20 -15.65 11.63
N VAL A 253 7.30 -16.97 11.89
CA VAL A 253 6.97 -17.97 10.87
C VAL A 253 5.47 -17.94 10.53
N PRO A 254 4.53 -18.03 11.50
CA PRO A 254 3.12 -17.96 11.19
C PRO A 254 2.69 -16.66 10.53
N ALA A 255 3.28 -15.51 10.93
CA ALA A 255 2.98 -14.23 10.32
C ALA A 255 3.45 -14.16 8.85
N THR A 256 4.61 -14.76 8.54
CA THR A 256 5.08 -14.87 7.15
C THR A 256 4.18 -15.80 6.33
N GLU A 257 3.80 -16.98 6.87
CA GLU A 257 2.88 -17.90 6.21
C GLU A 257 1.51 -17.27 5.94
N ALA A 258 1.00 -16.44 6.86
CA ALA A 258 -0.24 -15.71 6.68
C ALA A 258 -0.12 -14.63 5.58
N SER A 259 1.00 -13.90 5.53
CA SER A 259 1.28 -12.97 4.43
C SER A 259 1.33 -13.69 3.07
N GLU A 260 1.96 -14.86 3.01
CA GLU A 260 2.00 -15.68 1.79
C GLU A 260 0.59 -16.11 1.36
N LEU A 261 -0.25 -16.55 2.30
CA LEU A 261 -1.62 -16.98 2.02
C LEU A 261 -2.47 -15.81 1.48
N TYR A 262 -2.38 -14.64 2.11
CA TYR A 262 -3.01 -13.43 1.61
C TYR A 262 -2.54 -13.09 0.20
N ASN A 263 -1.22 -13.08 -0.03
CA ASN A 263 -0.62 -12.73 -1.32
C ASN A 263 -1.01 -13.72 -2.43
N GLN A 264 -1.11 -15.01 -2.13
CA GLN A 264 -1.59 -16.03 -3.07
C GLN A 264 -3.06 -15.80 -3.42
N THR A 265 -3.89 -15.47 -2.44
CA THR A 265 -5.32 -15.20 -2.63
C THR A 265 -5.52 -13.95 -3.49
N LEU A 266 -4.85 -12.86 -3.13
CA LEU A 266 -4.87 -11.61 -3.90
C LEU A 266 -4.36 -11.82 -5.33
N GLY A 267 -3.22 -12.51 -5.49
CA GLY A 267 -2.62 -12.81 -6.80
C GLY A 267 -3.58 -13.59 -7.71
N GLY A 268 -4.28 -14.60 -7.16
CA GLY A 268 -5.33 -15.33 -7.85
C GLY A 268 -6.50 -14.45 -8.26
N GLY A 269 -6.94 -13.56 -7.35
CA GLY A 269 -7.97 -12.56 -7.62
C GLY A 269 -7.60 -11.61 -8.74
N LEU A 270 -6.38 -11.05 -8.71
CA LEU A 270 -5.88 -10.14 -9.75
C LEU A 270 -5.79 -10.83 -11.12
N ALA A 271 -5.42 -12.11 -11.17
CA ALA A 271 -5.43 -12.89 -12.41
C ALA A 271 -6.84 -13.03 -12.98
N LEU A 272 -7.84 -13.32 -12.13
CA LEU A 272 -9.25 -13.38 -12.54
C LEU A 272 -9.75 -12.02 -13.04
N LEU A 273 -9.40 -10.92 -12.35
CA LEU A 273 -9.79 -9.57 -12.81
C LEU A 273 -9.24 -9.26 -14.20
N ARG A 274 -7.98 -9.62 -14.49
CA ARG A 274 -7.39 -9.46 -15.82
C ARG A 274 -8.17 -10.29 -16.87
N ASP A 275 -8.51 -11.53 -16.52
CA ASP A 275 -9.21 -12.43 -17.42
C ASP A 275 -10.63 -11.95 -17.75
N PHE A 276 -11.40 -11.54 -16.76
CA PHE A 276 -12.76 -11.02 -16.96
C PHE A 276 -12.80 -9.68 -17.71
N ASN A 277 -11.71 -8.90 -17.62
CA ASN A 277 -11.63 -7.57 -18.23
C ASN A 277 -10.72 -7.51 -19.47
N ARG A 278 -10.44 -8.64 -20.15
CA ARG A 278 -9.54 -8.73 -21.32
C ARG A 278 -9.90 -7.76 -22.47
N GLY A 279 -11.15 -7.35 -22.60
CA GLY A 279 -11.61 -6.39 -23.61
C GLY A 279 -11.41 -4.92 -23.21
N ARG A 280 -11.03 -4.64 -21.98
CA ARG A 280 -10.78 -3.30 -21.46
C ARG A 280 -9.27 -2.97 -21.54
N ARG A 281 -8.91 -1.68 -21.64
CA ARG A 281 -7.51 -1.22 -21.55
C ARG A 281 -7.04 -1.23 -20.09
N LEU A 282 -7.18 -2.36 -19.39
CA LEU A 282 -6.84 -2.50 -17.98
C LEU A 282 -5.35 -2.75 -17.81
N GLN A 283 -4.66 -1.85 -17.11
CA GLN A 283 -3.33 -2.05 -16.59
C GLN A 283 -3.42 -2.29 -15.08
N LEU A 284 -3.21 -3.52 -14.67
CA LEU A 284 -3.26 -3.95 -13.28
C LEU A 284 -1.86 -4.41 -12.88
N MET A 285 -1.06 -3.46 -12.41
CA MET A 285 0.33 -3.68 -12.02
C MET A 285 0.38 -4.25 -10.61
N GLN A 286 0.88 -5.47 -10.47
CA GLN A 286 1.14 -6.06 -9.16
C GLN A 286 2.53 -5.63 -8.68
N PHE A 287 2.62 -5.11 -7.46
CA PHE A 287 3.88 -4.75 -6.83
C PHE A 287 4.23 -5.81 -5.78
N ASP A 288 5.26 -6.59 -6.05
CA ASP A 288 5.71 -7.69 -5.19
C ASP A 288 6.61 -7.16 -4.06
N VAL A 289 5.97 -6.62 -3.02
CA VAL A 289 6.64 -6.12 -1.81
C VAL A 289 7.21 -7.27 -0.99
N PHE A 290 6.56 -8.46 -1.03
CA PHE A 290 7.07 -9.66 -0.35
C PHE A 290 8.49 -10.02 -0.80
N THR A 291 8.69 -10.12 -2.10
CA THR A 291 10.02 -10.39 -2.66
C THR A 291 10.99 -9.24 -2.43
N LEU A 292 10.53 -7.98 -2.49
CA LEU A 292 11.37 -6.82 -2.21
C LEU A 292 11.94 -6.87 -0.79
N PHE A 293 11.11 -7.08 0.22
CA PHE A 293 11.57 -7.14 1.62
C PHE A 293 12.54 -8.31 1.86
N ASN A 294 12.28 -9.48 1.29
CA ASN A 294 13.23 -10.60 1.36
C ASN A 294 14.59 -10.25 0.73
N ARG A 295 14.63 -9.47 -0.35
CA ARG A 295 15.88 -8.99 -0.97
C ARG A 295 16.59 -7.95 -0.11
N ILE A 296 15.84 -7.06 0.55
CA ILE A 296 16.40 -6.06 1.47
C ILE A 296 17.11 -6.78 2.61
N VAL A 297 16.44 -7.72 3.28
CA VAL A 297 17.00 -8.48 4.41
C VAL A 297 18.18 -9.37 3.97
N ALA A 298 18.13 -9.93 2.77
CA ALA A 298 19.27 -10.70 2.25
C ALA A 298 20.50 -9.87 1.91
N SER A 299 20.36 -8.55 1.72
CA SER A 299 21.46 -7.66 1.32
C SER A 299 21.18 -6.21 1.70
N PRO A 300 21.06 -5.87 3.02
CA PRO A 300 20.63 -4.54 3.46
C PRO A 300 21.59 -3.42 3.00
N SER A 301 22.89 -3.69 2.93
CA SER A 301 23.87 -2.72 2.47
C SER A 301 23.68 -2.26 1.01
N LYS A 302 23.01 -3.05 0.17
CA LYS A 302 22.64 -2.63 -1.19
C LYS A 302 21.56 -1.55 -1.20
N TYR A 303 20.84 -1.42 -0.11
CA TYR A 303 19.79 -0.44 0.10
C TYR A 303 20.25 0.68 1.07
N ALA A 304 21.55 0.81 1.29
CA ALA A 304 22.15 1.75 2.24
C ALA A 304 21.68 1.58 3.70
N LEU A 305 21.19 0.39 4.05
CA LEU A 305 20.72 0.07 5.39
C LEU A 305 21.83 -0.57 6.23
N VAL A 306 21.91 -0.19 7.50
CA VAL A 306 22.75 -0.78 8.54
C VAL A 306 21.94 -1.79 9.37
N ASN A 307 20.64 -1.52 9.52
CA ASN A 307 19.72 -2.38 10.28
C ASN A 307 18.40 -2.56 9.55
N ASP A 308 17.97 -3.79 9.44
CA ASP A 308 16.77 -4.24 8.73
C ASP A 308 15.79 -5.04 9.61
N THR A 309 16.06 -5.12 10.92
CA THR A 309 15.32 -5.97 11.85
C THR A 309 14.82 -5.26 13.11
N ALA A 310 15.42 -4.15 13.49
CA ALA A 310 15.03 -3.37 14.67
C ALA A 310 14.40 -2.03 14.26
N SER A 311 13.55 -1.49 15.14
CA SER A 311 13.06 -0.12 15.03
C SER A 311 14.14 0.90 15.40
N SER A 312 14.10 2.09 14.81
CA SER A 312 14.98 3.21 15.14
C SER A 312 14.33 4.21 16.09
N GLN A 313 13.02 4.17 16.27
CA GLN A 313 12.27 5.08 17.13
C GLN A 313 12.79 5.06 18.58
N GLY A 314 13.03 6.25 19.13
CA GLY A 314 13.55 6.40 20.50
C GLY A 314 15.02 6.05 20.66
N MET A 315 15.71 5.64 19.59
CA MET A 315 17.15 5.38 19.58
C MET A 315 17.91 6.63 19.14
N ASN A 316 19.15 6.77 19.60
CA ASN A 316 20.04 7.84 19.13
C ASN A 316 20.84 7.37 17.90
N VAL A 317 20.14 7.12 16.80
CA VAL A 317 20.68 6.62 15.53
C VAL A 317 20.08 7.40 14.38
N ASP A 318 20.70 7.33 13.21
CA ASP A 318 20.17 7.88 11.97
C ASP A 318 19.07 6.94 11.41
N PRO A 319 17.80 7.37 11.39
CA PRO A 319 16.69 6.55 10.90
C PRO A 319 16.88 6.10 9.45
N ASP A 320 17.52 6.90 8.60
CA ASP A 320 17.78 6.57 7.19
C ASP A 320 18.68 5.34 7.02
N THR A 321 19.36 4.91 8.08
CA THR A 321 20.14 3.68 8.08
C THR A 321 19.36 2.44 8.54
N TYR A 322 18.11 2.60 8.92
CA TYR A 322 17.21 1.55 9.39
C TYR A 322 16.06 1.32 8.41
N LEU A 323 15.59 0.06 8.30
CA LEU A 323 14.41 -0.26 7.50
C LEU A 323 13.13 0.17 8.20
N PHE A 324 13.07 0.02 9.54
CA PHE A 324 11.87 0.27 10.33
C PHE A 324 12.04 1.47 11.24
N TRP A 325 11.01 2.34 11.26
CA TRP A 325 10.87 3.42 12.21
C TRP A 325 10.42 2.90 13.56
N ASP A 326 9.23 2.37 13.64
CA ASP A 326 8.67 1.75 14.83
C ASP A 326 8.63 0.21 14.71
N ASP A 327 7.79 -0.45 15.47
CA ASP A 327 7.71 -1.92 15.47
C ASP A 327 6.96 -2.51 14.25
N LEU A 328 6.34 -1.68 13.38
CA LEU A 328 5.60 -2.08 12.18
C LEU A 328 5.99 -1.31 10.93
N HIS A 329 6.22 0.00 11.05
CA HIS A 329 6.26 0.91 9.91
C HIS A 329 7.69 1.14 9.43
N PRO A 330 7.90 1.24 8.10
CA PRO A 330 9.20 1.62 7.55
C PRO A 330 9.58 3.05 7.93
N THR A 331 10.89 3.33 7.88
CA THR A 331 11.42 4.69 7.88
C THR A 331 11.06 5.42 6.58
N THR A 332 11.24 6.75 6.54
CA THR A 332 11.11 7.54 5.29
C THR A 332 12.04 7.00 4.20
N HIS A 333 13.24 6.51 4.55
CA HIS A 333 14.11 5.80 3.60
C HIS A 333 13.51 4.47 3.17
N GLY A 334 12.92 3.67 4.09
CA GLY A 334 12.18 2.45 3.72
C GLY A 334 11.02 2.74 2.75
N HIS A 335 10.28 3.83 2.99
CA HIS A 335 9.26 4.32 2.06
C HIS A 335 9.85 4.76 0.71
N ASN A 336 11.06 5.34 0.68
CA ASN A 336 11.74 5.67 -0.58
C ASN A 336 12.06 4.43 -1.40
N ILE A 337 12.53 3.36 -0.77
CA ILE A 337 12.80 2.09 -1.45
C ILE A 337 11.51 1.55 -2.12
N LEU A 338 10.36 1.65 -1.43
CA LEU A 338 9.06 1.30 -1.99
C LEU A 338 8.70 2.20 -3.17
N ALA A 339 8.81 3.53 -3.04
CA ALA A 339 8.46 4.51 -4.06
C ALA A 339 9.27 4.31 -5.35
N VAL A 340 10.61 4.18 -5.24
CA VAL A 340 11.51 3.94 -6.37
C VAL A 340 11.19 2.62 -7.07
N THR A 341 10.85 1.58 -6.30
CA THR A 341 10.49 0.28 -6.88
C THR A 341 9.15 0.35 -7.60
N ALA A 342 8.14 1.01 -7.02
CA ALA A 342 6.84 1.24 -7.64
C ALA A 342 6.97 2.02 -8.95
N GLN A 343 7.76 3.11 -8.95
CA GLN A 343 8.01 3.91 -10.15
C GLN A 343 8.59 3.06 -11.29
N ARG A 344 9.56 2.18 -10.99
CA ARG A 344 10.15 1.28 -12.00
C ARG A 344 9.12 0.32 -12.59
N ILE A 345 8.21 -0.23 -11.76
CA ILE A 345 7.13 -1.10 -12.22
C ILE A 345 6.19 -0.33 -13.16
N ILE A 346 5.81 0.88 -12.80
CA ILE A 346 4.93 1.75 -13.59
C ILE A 346 5.56 2.06 -14.94
N VAL A 347 6.80 2.57 -14.94
CA VAL A 347 7.52 2.90 -16.17
C VAL A 347 7.67 1.67 -17.09
N ARG A 348 8.03 0.51 -16.52
CA ARG A 348 8.15 -0.72 -17.30
C ARG A 348 6.82 -1.14 -17.94
N SER A 349 5.71 -1.03 -17.19
CA SER A 349 4.37 -1.31 -17.70
C SER A 349 4.00 -0.40 -18.88
N GLN A 350 4.32 0.88 -18.77
CA GLN A 350 4.10 1.87 -19.85
C GLN A 350 4.94 1.58 -21.08
N CYS A 351 6.20 1.19 -20.91
CA CYS A 351 7.06 0.76 -22.03
C CYS A 351 6.48 -0.45 -22.77
N GLN A 352 6.00 -1.46 -22.03
CA GLN A 352 5.42 -2.67 -22.61
C GLN A 352 4.10 -2.41 -23.34
N ALA A 353 3.30 -1.46 -22.87
CA ALA A 353 2.07 -1.03 -23.52
C ALA A 353 2.31 -0.21 -24.81
N GLY A 354 3.57 0.11 -25.15
CA GLY A 354 3.92 0.93 -26.31
C GLY A 354 3.48 2.39 -26.19
N SER A 355 3.13 2.82 -24.99
CA SER A 355 2.62 4.17 -24.72
C SER A 355 3.73 5.21 -24.62
N MET A 356 4.99 4.79 -24.51
CA MET A 356 6.16 5.69 -24.44
C MET A 356 7.09 5.49 -25.62
N ARG A 357 7.59 6.57 -26.22
CA ARG A 357 8.58 6.55 -27.29
C ARG A 357 10.00 6.66 -26.74
N GLU A 358 10.95 6.00 -27.44
CA GLU A 358 12.38 6.21 -27.22
C GLU A 358 12.70 7.71 -27.33
N GLY A 359 13.20 8.34 -26.26
CA GLY A 359 13.62 9.75 -26.23
C GLY A 359 12.75 10.69 -25.37
N GLU A 360 11.61 10.26 -24.85
CA GLU A 360 10.75 11.07 -23.97
C GLU A 360 11.14 10.98 -22.47
N PHE A 361 12.30 10.45 -22.18
CA PHE A 361 12.72 10.14 -20.82
C PHE A 361 13.74 11.12 -20.25
N LEU A 362 13.60 11.37 -18.95
CA LEU A 362 14.66 11.99 -18.15
C LEU A 362 15.96 11.14 -18.23
N PRO A 363 17.16 11.76 -18.12
CA PRO A 363 18.42 11.02 -18.12
C PRO A 363 18.42 9.90 -17.07
N GLY A 364 18.63 8.66 -17.49
CA GLY A 364 18.57 7.45 -16.66
C GLY A 364 17.41 6.50 -16.99
N PHE A 365 16.30 6.99 -17.55
CA PHE A 365 15.11 6.17 -17.84
C PHE A 365 15.24 5.24 -19.05
N ASN A 366 16.06 5.60 -20.04
CA ASN A 366 16.30 4.75 -21.24
C ASN A 366 16.85 3.35 -20.90
N ALA A 367 17.49 3.19 -19.73
CA ALA A 367 17.99 1.90 -19.27
C ALA A 367 16.86 0.96 -18.82
N VAL A 368 15.77 1.48 -18.24
CA VAL A 368 14.66 0.68 -17.68
C VAL A 368 13.86 -0.03 -18.78
N CYS A 369 13.68 0.60 -19.95
CA CYS A 369 12.96 -0.02 -21.08
C CYS A 369 13.79 -1.06 -21.84
N ARG A 370 15.14 -1.02 -21.73
CA ARG A 370 16.05 -1.87 -22.51
C ARG A 370 16.66 -3.03 -21.72
N ASP A 371 16.65 -2.97 -20.39
CA ASP A 371 17.36 -3.97 -19.57
C ASP A 371 16.40 -4.99 -18.98
N GLU A 372 16.51 -6.24 -19.45
CA GLU A 372 15.83 -7.40 -18.84
C GLU A 372 16.44 -7.81 -17.50
N ARG A 373 17.54 -7.21 -17.07
CA ARG A 373 18.25 -7.46 -15.83
C ARG A 373 18.20 -6.21 -14.97
N PHE A 374 17.46 -6.26 -13.88
CA PHE A 374 17.46 -5.21 -12.88
C PHE A 374 18.88 -4.95 -12.36
N PRO A 375 19.45 -3.75 -12.54
CA PRO A 375 20.53 -3.35 -11.67
C PRO A 375 19.92 -3.04 -10.30
N ASP A 376 20.56 -3.56 -9.27
CA ASP A 376 20.23 -3.35 -7.87
C ASP A 376 20.01 -1.87 -7.57
N ALA A 377 19.10 -1.56 -6.63
CA ALA A 377 18.68 -0.21 -6.20
C ALA A 377 19.83 0.72 -5.72
N ALA A 378 21.04 0.21 -5.63
CA ALA A 378 22.21 0.91 -5.10
C ALA A 378 22.80 2.05 -5.97
N THR A 379 22.24 2.36 -7.17
CA THR A 379 22.82 3.38 -8.07
C THR A 379 21.97 4.64 -8.23
N ALA A 380 20.91 4.82 -7.50
CA ALA A 380 20.04 6.01 -7.58
C ALA A 380 20.43 7.15 -6.62
N GLY A 381 21.54 7.05 -5.90
CA GLY A 381 22.04 8.05 -4.96
C GLY A 381 23.44 8.51 -5.29
N ARG A 382 23.64 9.26 -6.39
CA ARG A 382 24.78 10.19 -6.62
C ARG A 382 24.34 11.36 -7.46
#